data_86a43b2c430fe50742f208002837c2a0
#
_entry.id   86a43b2c430fe50742f208002837c2a0
#
_cell.length_a   1.000
_cell.length_b   1.000
_cell.length_c   1.000
_cell.angle_alpha   90.00
_cell.angle_beta   90.00
_cell.angle_gamma   90.00
#
_symmetry.space_group_name_H-M   'P 1'
#
loop_
_entity.id
_entity.type
_entity.pdbx_description
1 polymer ?
#
loop_
_entity_poly.entity_id
_entity_poly.type
_entity_poly.pdbx_seq_one_letter_code
_entity_poly.pdbx_strand_id
1 'polypeptide(L)'
;DIHYQDGYSLYIGIPFCPTTCLYCSFTSYPICSYKDKVEEYIDCLIEEMKHVSELMKDKVLDSVYIGGGTPTTLEAHQLDRLIQNLKQYFDFTTVVEFTVEAGRADSITREKLEVLKKHKIGRISINPQTMQQKTLDVIGRRHTVEDIRRVYQMARELGFDNINMDLIAGLPGETAEDMKDTLEQIKEMAPDSLTVHALAMKRASRLSQEQRGQERDENEEARIAATLSEMIEMASDYAKQMELEPYYLYRQKNIAGNFENVGYAKVDKAGIYNILIMEEKQSIVAVGAGATTKVVVPKESVVIDEKTGNPKWMLRAENVRDIEQYIRRIDEMIERKGELLWH
;
A
#
# COMPACT_ATOMS: atom_id res chain seq x y z
N ASP A 1 19.35 11.55 -6.30
CA ASP A 1 19.33 10.88 -7.62
C ASP A 1 18.82 9.46 -7.44
N ILE A 2 18.09 8.94 -8.43
CA ILE A 2 17.56 7.57 -8.45
C ILE A 2 18.41 6.73 -9.41
N HIS A 3 18.79 5.53 -8.97
CA HIS A 3 19.65 4.62 -9.73
C HIS A 3 18.80 3.55 -10.44
N TYR A 4 18.42 3.78 -11.69
CA TYR A 4 17.52 2.87 -12.41
C TYR A 4 18.14 1.50 -12.74
N GLN A 5 19.42 1.41 -13.03
CA GLN A 5 20.08 0.15 -13.43
C GLN A 5 20.67 -0.62 -12.25
N ASP A 6 21.34 0.08 -11.36
CA ASP A 6 22.04 -0.52 -10.21
C ASP A 6 21.29 -0.32 -8.88
N GLY A 7 20.17 0.39 -8.93
CA GLY A 7 19.34 0.64 -7.78
C GLY A 7 18.16 -0.33 -7.68
N TYR A 8 17.65 -0.44 -6.45
CA TYR A 8 16.43 -1.19 -6.18
C TYR A 8 15.63 -0.53 -5.05
N SER A 9 14.36 -0.89 -4.98
CA SER A 9 13.48 -0.58 -3.86
C SER A 9 13.23 -1.83 -3.04
N LEU A 10 13.13 -1.68 -1.72
CA LEU A 10 12.82 -2.76 -0.79
C LEU A 10 11.39 -2.61 -0.29
N TYR A 11 10.57 -3.63 -0.48
CA TYR A 11 9.23 -3.72 0.07
C TYR A 11 9.18 -4.74 1.21
N ILE A 12 8.59 -4.35 2.32
CA ILE A 12 8.42 -5.21 3.51
C ILE A 12 6.93 -5.37 3.78
N GLY A 13 6.43 -6.60 3.66
CA GLY A 13 5.02 -6.92 3.83
C GLY A 13 4.66 -7.33 5.25
N ILE A 14 3.75 -6.59 5.88
CA ILE A 14 3.14 -6.92 7.18
C ILE A 14 1.69 -7.30 6.93
N PRO A 15 1.34 -8.60 6.92
CA PRO A 15 0.03 -9.06 6.46
C PRO A 15 -1.06 -9.01 7.53
N PHE A 16 -0.85 -8.30 8.62
CA PHE A 16 -1.81 -8.21 9.72
C PHE A 16 -2.63 -6.93 9.65
N CYS A 17 -3.92 -7.04 9.98
CA CYS A 17 -4.85 -5.92 10.13
C CYS A 17 -5.63 -6.06 11.45
N PRO A 18 -6.15 -4.95 12.02
CA PRO A 18 -7.04 -5.03 13.17
C PRO A 18 -8.28 -5.87 12.90
N THR A 19 -8.87 -5.69 11.71
CA THR A 19 -10.01 -6.46 11.17
C THR A 19 -9.91 -6.54 9.66
N THR A 20 -10.59 -7.53 9.04
CA THR A 20 -10.69 -7.61 7.59
C THR A 20 -11.76 -6.66 7.07
N CYS A 21 -11.42 -5.83 6.08
CA CYS A 21 -12.36 -4.95 5.41
C CYS A 21 -13.12 -5.68 4.29
N LEU A 22 -14.39 -5.34 4.10
CA LEU A 22 -15.29 -5.99 3.13
C LEU A 22 -14.76 -5.95 1.68
N TYR A 23 -14.08 -4.88 1.30
CA TYR A 23 -13.55 -4.65 -0.06
C TYR A 23 -12.11 -5.14 -0.26
N CYS A 24 -11.44 -5.64 0.77
CA CYS A 24 -10.01 -5.93 0.73
C CYS A 24 -9.65 -7.04 -0.25
N SER A 25 -8.67 -6.76 -1.12
CA SER A 25 -8.10 -7.72 -2.07
C SER A 25 -6.64 -8.09 -1.75
N PHE A 26 -6.05 -7.42 -0.77
CA PHE A 26 -4.68 -7.67 -0.36
C PHE A 26 -4.59 -8.91 0.55
N THR A 27 -3.39 -9.47 0.63
CA THR A 27 -3.07 -10.49 1.62
C THR A 27 -3.09 -9.86 3.00
N SER A 28 -4.18 -10.05 3.73
CA SER A 28 -4.35 -9.49 5.06
C SER A 28 -5.14 -10.43 5.97
N TYR A 29 -4.71 -10.51 7.21
CA TYR A 29 -5.27 -11.41 8.22
C TYR A 29 -5.57 -10.63 9.50
N PRO A 30 -6.71 -10.90 10.16
CA PRO A 30 -7.02 -10.24 11.43
C PRO A 30 -6.02 -10.69 12.48
N ILE A 31 -5.37 -9.72 13.12
CA ILE A 31 -4.31 -9.98 14.12
C ILE A 31 -4.78 -10.85 15.28
N CYS A 32 -6.06 -10.75 15.65
CA CYS A 32 -6.61 -11.53 16.75
C CYS A 32 -6.49 -13.06 16.55
N SER A 33 -6.45 -13.51 15.30
CA SER A 33 -6.30 -14.94 14.94
C SER A 33 -4.84 -15.40 14.87
N TYR A 34 -3.87 -14.47 14.96
CA TYR A 34 -2.45 -14.76 14.75
C TYR A 34 -1.54 -14.16 15.82
N LYS A 35 -2.07 -13.74 16.98
CA LYS A 35 -1.29 -13.10 18.04
C LYS A 35 -0.08 -13.89 18.48
N ASP A 36 -0.21 -15.18 18.56
CA ASP A 36 0.84 -16.15 18.94
C ASP A 36 1.85 -16.39 17.82
N LYS A 37 1.60 -15.93 16.60
CA LYS A 37 2.45 -16.11 15.42
C LYS A 37 3.21 -14.84 15.00
N VAL A 38 2.89 -13.69 15.58
CA VAL A 38 3.45 -12.40 15.15
C VAL A 38 4.98 -12.37 15.37
N GLU A 39 5.45 -12.78 16.54
CA GLU A 39 6.89 -12.78 16.83
C GLU A 39 7.66 -13.73 15.90
N GLU A 40 7.14 -14.94 15.68
CA GLU A 40 7.72 -15.92 14.76
C GLU A 40 7.72 -15.41 13.32
N TYR A 41 6.66 -14.70 12.91
CA TYR A 41 6.59 -14.03 11.61
C TYR A 41 7.69 -12.98 11.47
N ILE A 42 7.89 -12.14 12.48
CA ILE A 42 8.93 -11.10 12.47
C ILE A 42 10.33 -11.74 12.41
N ASP A 43 10.57 -12.85 13.13
CA ASP A 43 11.82 -13.59 13.06
C ASP A 43 12.11 -14.06 11.63
N CYS A 44 11.12 -14.67 10.97
CA CYS A 44 11.24 -15.11 9.58
C CYS A 44 11.46 -13.93 8.62
N LEU A 45 10.77 -12.84 8.85
CA LEU A 45 10.91 -11.61 8.04
C LEU A 45 12.32 -11.03 8.15
N ILE A 46 12.89 -11.01 9.35
CA ILE A 46 14.26 -10.55 9.60
C ILE A 46 15.27 -11.49 8.92
N GLU A 47 15.05 -12.78 8.98
CA GLU A 47 15.91 -13.77 8.31
C GLU A 47 15.89 -13.59 6.79
N GLU A 48 14.70 -13.40 6.19
CA GLU A 48 14.58 -13.10 4.77
C GLU A 48 15.27 -11.78 4.39
N MET A 49 15.11 -10.74 5.19
CA MET A 49 15.79 -9.44 4.99
C MET A 49 17.31 -9.59 5.02
N LYS A 50 17.85 -10.35 5.96
CA LYS A 50 19.29 -10.59 6.07
C LYS A 50 19.84 -11.23 4.80
N HIS A 51 19.22 -12.29 4.29
CA HIS A 51 19.63 -12.94 3.04
C HIS A 51 19.51 -12.00 1.83
N VAL A 52 18.43 -11.23 1.74
CA VAL A 52 18.28 -10.22 0.70
C VAL A 52 19.41 -9.20 0.75
N SER A 53 19.78 -8.74 1.94
CA SER A 53 20.88 -7.76 2.07
C SER A 53 22.21 -8.29 1.55
N GLU A 54 22.49 -9.56 1.76
CA GLU A 54 23.70 -10.23 1.24
C GLU A 54 23.67 -10.35 -0.29
N LEU A 55 22.53 -10.72 -0.86
CA LEU A 55 22.34 -10.84 -2.30
C LEU A 55 22.42 -9.47 -3.03
N MET A 56 21.98 -8.41 -2.37
CA MET A 56 21.89 -7.07 -2.95
C MET A 56 23.02 -6.12 -2.52
N LYS A 57 24.09 -6.65 -1.89
CA LYS A 57 25.20 -5.85 -1.33
C LYS A 57 25.90 -4.94 -2.32
N ASP A 58 25.91 -5.31 -3.61
CA ASP A 58 26.57 -4.55 -4.70
C ASP A 58 25.58 -3.63 -5.44
N LYS A 59 24.35 -3.52 -4.94
CA LYS A 59 23.29 -2.68 -5.50
C LYS A 59 22.95 -1.52 -4.56
N VAL A 60 22.39 -0.46 -5.12
CA VAL A 60 22.03 0.75 -4.39
C VAL A 60 20.58 0.69 -3.92
N LEU A 61 20.34 0.80 -2.62
CA LEU A 61 18.99 0.89 -2.07
C LEU A 61 18.49 2.33 -2.17
N ASP A 62 17.51 2.57 -3.04
CA ASP A 62 16.96 3.90 -3.27
C ASP A 62 15.73 4.21 -2.40
N SER A 63 14.84 3.24 -2.21
CA SER A 63 13.64 3.46 -1.38
C SER A 63 13.27 2.22 -0.57
N VAL A 64 12.60 2.47 0.57
CA VAL A 64 12.07 1.44 1.46
C VAL A 64 10.60 1.72 1.73
N TYR A 65 9.79 0.69 1.60
CA TYR A 65 8.35 0.75 1.80
C TYR A 65 7.88 -0.40 2.69
N ILE A 66 7.31 -0.07 3.85
CA ILE A 66 6.66 -1.05 4.73
C ILE A 66 5.16 -0.93 4.56
N GLY A 67 4.55 -1.96 4.01
CA GLY A 67 3.13 -1.99 3.69
C GLY A 67 2.53 -3.38 3.89
N GLY A 68 1.46 -3.67 3.16
CA GLY A 68 0.79 -4.97 3.17
C GLY A 68 -0.64 -4.89 3.69
N GLY A 69 -0.93 -5.45 4.83
CA GLY A 69 -2.19 -5.26 5.55
C GLY A 69 -2.19 -3.89 6.23
N THR A 70 -1.71 -3.84 7.44
CA THR A 70 -1.55 -2.60 8.20
C THR A 70 -0.32 -2.73 9.11
N PRO A 71 0.83 -2.19 8.73
CA PRO A 71 2.08 -2.30 9.51
C PRO A 71 1.96 -1.85 10.96
N THR A 72 1.17 -0.81 11.24
CA THR A 72 0.93 -0.30 12.60
C THR A 72 0.03 -1.21 13.44
N THR A 73 -0.39 -2.34 12.91
CA THR A 73 -0.99 -3.42 13.73
C THR A 73 0.04 -4.07 14.65
N LEU A 74 1.32 -4.03 14.26
CA LEU A 74 2.42 -4.43 15.15
C LEU A 74 2.50 -3.50 16.37
N GLU A 75 2.92 -4.04 17.49
CA GLU A 75 3.20 -3.25 18.69
C GLU A 75 4.43 -2.33 18.47
N ALA A 76 4.54 -1.27 19.27
CA ALA A 76 5.62 -0.30 19.13
C ALA A 76 7.01 -0.97 19.22
N HIS A 77 7.21 -1.89 20.17
CA HIS A 77 8.48 -2.60 20.31
C HIS A 77 8.77 -3.55 19.13
N GLN A 78 7.74 -4.10 18.50
CA GLN A 78 7.87 -4.94 17.31
C GLN A 78 8.29 -4.12 16.08
N LEU A 79 7.67 -2.95 15.89
CA LEU A 79 8.07 -1.99 14.86
C LEU A 79 9.51 -1.51 15.07
N ASP A 80 9.87 -1.19 16.29
CA ASP A 80 11.24 -0.76 16.65
C ASP A 80 12.26 -1.85 16.32
N ARG A 81 12.00 -3.09 16.72
CA ARG A 81 12.84 -4.24 16.42
C ARG A 81 12.99 -4.49 14.92
N LEU A 82 11.91 -4.43 14.17
CA LEU A 82 11.92 -4.64 12.71
C LEU A 82 12.78 -3.58 12.03
N ILE A 83 12.58 -2.30 12.37
CA ILE A 83 13.30 -1.20 11.73
C ILE A 83 14.77 -1.16 12.16
N GLN A 84 15.09 -1.51 13.39
CA GLN A 84 16.48 -1.65 13.84
C GLN A 84 17.24 -2.70 13.02
N ASN A 85 16.65 -3.89 12.82
CA ASN A 85 17.26 -4.95 12.01
C ASN A 85 17.38 -4.53 10.54
N LEU A 86 16.37 -3.85 10.01
CA LEU A 86 16.41 -3.31 8.65
C LEU A 86 17.61 -2.36 8.47
N LYS A 87 17.84 -1.44 9.39
CA LYS A 87 18.97 -0.51 9.35
C LYS A 87 20.32 -1.16 9.66
N GLN A 88 20.33 -2.30 10.30
CA GLN A 88 21.53 -3.07 10.53
C GLN A 88 22.03 -3.77 9.27
N TYR A 89 21.10 -4.29 8.46
CA TYR A 89 21.46 -5.09 7.28
C TYR A 89 21.58 -4.28 6.00
N PHE A 90 20.90 -3.14 5.87
CA PHE A 90 20.88 -2.35 4.65
C PHE A 90 21.54 -0.97 4.85
N ASP A 91 22.19 -0.48 3.81
CA ASP A 91 22.76 0.87 3.78
C ASP A 91 21.67 1.91 3.50
N PHE A 92 21.37 2.73 4.49
CA PHE A 92 20.38 3.81 4.39
C PHE A 92 20.96 5.14 3.93
N THR A 93 22.26 5.23 3.66
CA THR A 93 22.91 6.48 3.22
C THR A 93 22.43 6.92 1.85
N THR A 94 22.00 5.99 1.01
CA THR A 94 21.48 6.22 -0.35
C THR A 94 19.95 6.28 -0.41
N VAL A 95 19.24 5.92 0.66
CA VAL A 95 17.78 5.87 0.68
C VAL A 95 17.19 7.28 0.61
N VAL A 96 16.47 7.56 -0.47
CA VAL A 96 15.81 8.85 -0.70
C VAL A 96 14.39 8.92 -0.15
N GLU A 97 13.74 7.77 0.08
CA GLU A 97 12.41 7.70 0.68
C GLU A 97 12.27 6.46 1.57
N PHE A 98 11.78 6.67 2.78
CA PHE A 98 11.35 5.60 3.67
C PHE A 98 9.90 5.84 4.08
N THR A 99 9.00 5.01 3.59
CA THR A 99 7.55 5.08 3.81
C THR A 99 7.07 3.93 4.69
N VAL A 100 6.17 4.23 5.61
CA VAL A 100 5.42 3.23 6.39
C VAL A 100 3.93 3.51 6.28
N GLU A 101 3.15 2.49 5.90
CA GLU A 101 1.70 2.56 5.94
C GLU A 101 1.20 2.48 7.38
N ALA A 102 0.70 3.59 7.91
CA ALA A 102 -0.06 3.65 9.14
C ALA A 102 -1.56 3.67 8.79
N GLY A 103 -1.98 2.70 7.99
CA GLY A 103 -3.19 2.75 7.17
C GLY A 103 -4.50 2.92 7.92
N ARG A 104 -4.62 2.44 9.17
CA ARG A 104 -5.88 2.43 9.91
C ARG A 104 -5.76 3.17 11.24
N ALA A 105 -6.69 4.07 11.50
CA ALA A 105 -6.72 4.87 12.72
C ALA A 105 -6.78 4.01 14.01
N ASP A 106 -7.48 2.88 13.95
CA ASP A 106 -7.59 1.94 15.09
C ASP A 106 -6.29 1.14 15.38
N SER A 107 -5.29 1.24 14.50
CA SER A 107 -3.96 0.64 14.69
C SER A 107 -2.89 1.64 15.13
N ILE A 108 -3.19 2.93 15.13
CA ILE A 108 -2.23 4.00 15.39
C ILE A 108 -2.28 4.40 16.87
N THR A 109 -1.12 4.44 17.49
CA THR A 109 -0.91 5.02 18.83
C THR A 109 0.20 6.05 18.79
N ARG A 110 0.25 6.96 19.78
CA ARG A 110 1.34 7.92 19.91
C ARG A 110 2.70 7.22 19.98
N GLU A 111 2.80 6.18 20.78
CA GLU A 111 4.01 5.39 20.96
C GLU A 111 4.53 4.80 19.63
N LYS A 112 3.65 4.25 18.80
CA LYS A 112 4.00 3.73 17.47
C LYS A 112 4.50 4.84 16.55
N LEU A 113 3.83 5.98 16.53
CA LEU A 113 4.28 7.14 15.75
C LEU A 113 5.62 7.69 16.24
N GLU A 114 5.87 7.70 17.54
CA GLU A 114 7.15 8.10 18.13
C GLU A 114 8.27 7.15 17.69
N VAL A 115 8.03 5.85 17.64
CA VAL A 115 8.99 4.86 17.09
C VAL A 115 9.30 5.17 15.63
N LEU A 116 8.29 5.41 14.79
CA LEU A 116 8.52 5.76 13.40
C LEU A 116 9.32 7.07 13.27
N LYS A 117 9.02 8.06 14.09
CA LYS A 117 9.75 9.33 14.10
C LYS A 117 11.21 9.18 14.58
N LYS A 118 11.43 8.39 15.63
CA LYS A 118 12.77 8.01 16.11
C LYS A 118 13.64 7.44 15.01
N HIS A 119 13.05 6.60 14.16
CA HIS A 119 13.73 5.99 13.03
C HIS A 119 13.79 6.86 11.77
N LYS A 120 13.38 8.12 11.85
CA LYS A 120 13.40 9.08 10.74
C LYS A 120 12.60 8.61 9.51
N ILE A 121 11.44 7.97 9.76
CA ILE A 121 10.50 7.67 8.69
C ILE A 121 10.02 8.99 8.09
N GLY A 122 10.33 9.21 6.80
CA GLY A 122 10.05 10.48 6.13
C GLY A 122 8.60 10.62 5.65
N ARG A 123 7.94 9.50 5.34
CA ARG A 123 6.59 9.49 4.80
C ARG A 123 5.75 8.43 5.49
N ILE A 124 4.52 8.79 5.86
CA ILE A 124 3.52 7.86 6.37
C ILE A 124 2.22 7.99 5.58
N SER A 125 1.40 6.96 5.64
CA SER A 125 0.09 6.93 5.03
C SER A 125 -0.96 6.69 6.11
N ILE A 126 -1.93 7.60 6.24
CA ILE A 126 -3.11 7.44 7.10
C ILE A 126 -4.32 7.34 6.18
N ASN A 127 -4.95 6.17 6.09
CA ASN A 127 -5.88 5.84 5.01
C ASN A 127 -7.33 5.76 5.54
N PRO A 128 -8.09 6.87 5.50
CA PRO A 128 -9.48 6.88 5.96
C PRO A 128 -10.40 6.04 5.08
N GLN A 129 -10.13 5.97 3.78
CA GLN A 129 -10.95 5.44 2.70
C GLN A 129 -12.21 6.28 2.44
N THR A 130 -12.86 6.76 3.48
CA THR A 130 -13.99 7.69 3.48
C THR A 130 -14.05 8.42 4.82
N MET A 131 -14.69 9.57 4.85
CA MET A 131 -15.00 10.31 6.06
C MET A 131 -16.51 10.23 6.39
N GLN A 132 -17.19 9.20 5.90
CA GLN A 132 -18.60 8.91 6.20
C GLN A 132 -18.70 7.79 7.23
N GLN A 133 -19.15 8.11 8.45
CA GLN A 133 -19.24 7.12 9.54
C GLN A 133 -20.11 5.92 9.16
N LYS A 134 -21.26 6.16 8.51
CA LYS A 134 -22.15 5.10 8.01
C LYS A 134 -21.44 4.09 7.13
N THR A 135 -20.51 4.58 6.29
CA THR A 135 -19.75 3.73 5.35
C THR A 135 -18.62 2.99 6.06
N LEU A 136 -17.92 3.64 6.99
CA LEU A 136 -16.90 2.97 7.82
C LEU A 136 -17.49 1.76 8.56
N ASP A 137 -18.67 1.90 9.09
CA ASP A 137 -19.39 0.82 9.78
C ASP A 137 -19.71 -0.34 8.83
N VAL A 138 -20.21 -0.02 7.63
CA VAL A 138 -20.56 -1.01 6.61
C VAL A 138 -19.33 -1.77 6.09
N ILE A 139 -18.20 -1.11 5.87
CA ILE A 139 -16.99 -1.75 5.35
C ILE A 139 -16.17 -2.48 6.42
N GLY A 140 -16.64 -2.49 7.67
CA GLY A 140 -16.02 -3.23 8.77
C GLY A 140 -14.83 -2.54 9.42
N ARG A 141 -14.74 -1.21 9.31
CA ARG A 141 -13.76 -0.41 10.06
C ARG A 141 -14.35 0.01 11.40
N ARG A 142 -13.68 -0.35 12.49
CA ARG A 142 -14.18 -0.16 13.86
C ARG A 142 -13.78 1.17 14.51
N HIS A 143 -13.25 2.10 13.75
CA HIS A 143 -12.89 3.44 14.23
C HIS A 143 -13.87 4.49 13.71
N THR A 144 -13.88 5.63 14.36
CA THR A 144 -14.73 6.76 14.00
C THR A 144 -14.00 7.74 13.09
N VAL A 145 -14.77 8.61 12.44
CA VAL A 145 -14.23 9.77 11.70
C VAL A 145 -13.38 10.66 12.62
N GLU A 146 -13.81 10.82 13.87
CA GLU A 146 -13.08 11.58 14.88
C GLU A 146 -11.74 10.92 15.23
N ASP A 147 -11.67 9.60 15.29
CA ASP A 147 -10.39 8.89 15.47
C ASP A 147 -9.42 9.17 14.33
N ILE A 148 -9.90 9.25 13.09
CA ILE A 148 -9.05 9.60 11.92
C ILE A 148 -8.48 11.00 12.11
N ARG A 149 -9.29 11.99 12.46
CA ARG A 149 -8.85 13.37 12.72
C ARG A 149 -7.83 13.42 13.85
N ARG A 150 -8.10 12.72 14.94
CA ARG A 150 -7.24 12.66 16.12
C ARG A 150 -5.86 12.08 15.80
N VAL A 151 -5.78 10.95 15.12
CA VAL A 151 -4.49 10.34 14.78
C VAL A 151 -3.72 11.16 13.74
N TYR A 152 -4.41 11.78 12.79
CA TYR A 152 -3.79 12.69 11.83
C TYR A 152 -3.17 13.90 12.53
N GLN A 153 -3.89 14.55 13.43
CA GLN A 153 -3.38 15.68 14.22
C GLN A 153 -2.19 15.24 15.08
N MET A 154 -2.28 14.09 15.73
CA MET A 154 -1.19 13.52 16.52
C MET A 154 0.09 13.33 15.67
N ALA A 155 -0.04 12.83 14.45
CA ALA A 155 1.08 12.70 13.53
C ALA A 155 1.70 14.06 13.17
N ARG A 156 0.88 15.07 12.91
CA ARG A 156 1.37 16.46 12.67
C ARG A 156 2.09 17.04 13.87
N GLU A 157 1.55 16.87 15.07
CA GLU A 157 2.18 17.34 16.32
C GLU A 157 3.55 16.69 16.55
N LEU A 158 3.72 15.43 16.18
CA LEU A 158 5.00 14.72 16.22
C LEU A 158 5.98 15.13 15.10
N GLY A 159 5.55 16.00 14.20
CA GLY A 159 6.38 16.59 13.15
C GLY A 159 6.45 15.75 11.87
N PHE A 160 5.47 14.90 11.59
CA PHE A 160 5.35 14.30 10.26
C PHE A 160 4.86 15.34 9.27
N ASP A 161 5.65 15.61 8.26
CA ASP A 161 5.43 16.65 7.24
C ASP A 161 5.18 16.08 5.82
N ASN A 162 5.10 14.76 5.71
CA ASN A 162 4.73 14.06 4.49
C ASN A 162 3.74 12.93 4.81
N ILE A 163 2.46 13.29 4.83
CA ILE A 163 1.35 12.37 5.13
C ILE A 163 0.49 12.21 3.89
N ASN A 164 0.36 10.97 3.43
CA ASN A 164 -0.59 10.57 2.39
C ASN A 164 -1.91 10.12 3.02
N MET A 165 -3.01 10.40 2.35
CA MET A 165 -4.33 9.85 2.69
C MET A 165 -4.91 9.12 1.48
N ASP A 166 -5.48 7.93 1.70
CA ASP A 166 -6.14 7.17 0.65
C ASP A 166 -7.65 7.26 0.78
N LEU A 167 -8.31 7.51 -0.34
CA LEU A 167 -9.76 7.44 -0.49
C LEU A 167 -10.16 6.36 -1.49
N ILE A 168 -11.35 5.82 -1.32
CA ILE A 168 -11.95 4.90 -2.29
C ILE A 168 -13.25 5.52 -2.80
N ALA A 169 -13.31 5.75 -4.11
CA ALA A 169 -14.55 6.10 -4.79
C ALA A 169 -15.35 4.83 -5.12
N GLY A 170 -16.66 4.90 -4.93
CA GLY A 170 -17.58 3.80 -5.23
C GLY A 170 -17.79 2.81 -4.08
N LEU A 171 -17.54 3.21 -2.84
CA LEU A 171 -17.86 2.39 -1.66
C LEU A 171 -19.38 2.14 -1.54
N PRO A 172 -19.79 1.01 -0.93
CA PRO A 172 -21.19 0.63 -0.84
C PRO A 172 -22.06 1.73 -0.21
N GLY A 173 -23.14 2.11 -0.90
CA GLY A 173 -24.12 3.07 -0.41
C GLY A 173 -23.68 4.53 -0.41
N GLU A 174 -22.47 4.86 -0.87
CA GLU A 174 -22.01 6.23 -1.01
C GLU A 174 -22.55 6.90 -2.28
N THR A 175 -22.94 8.14 -2.15
CA THR A 175 -23.36 9.03 -3.22
C THR A 175 -22.26 10.03 -3.57
N ALA A 176 -22.42 10.76 -4.66
CA ALA A 176 -21.52 11.86 -5.02
C ALA A 176 -21.46 12.93 -3.92
N GLU A 177 -22.57 13.19 -3.22
CA GLU A 177 -22.61 14.13 -2.10
C GLU A 177 -21.83 13.62 -0.88
N ASP A 178 -21.86 12.30 -0.60
CA ASP A 178 -21.01 11.69 0.44
C ASP A 178 -19.52 11.85 0.11
N MET A 179 -19.15 11.67 -1.16
CA MET A 179 -17.77 11.88 -1.63
C MET A 179 -17.36 13.35 -1.51
N LYS A 180 -18.26 14.28 -1.85
CA LYS A 180 -18.01 15.70 -1.69
C LYS A 180 -17.75 16.08 -0.24
N ASP A 181 -18.59 15.64 0.69
CA ASP A 181 -18.39 15.87 2.12
C ASP A 181 -17.06 15.28 2.60
N THR A 182 -16.71 14.08 2.17
CA THR A 182 -15.40 13.47 2.45
C THR A 182 -14.26 14.35 1.96
N LEU A 183 -14.32 14.84 0.72
CA LEU A 183 -13.27 15.68 0.13
C LEU A 183 -13.14 17.04 0.82
N GLU A 184 -14.26 17.65 1.26
CA GLU A 184 -14.23 18.88 2.07
C GLU A 184 -13.47 18.63 3.39
N GLN A 185 -13.76 17.54 4.08
CA GLN A 185 -13.08 17.19 5.32
C GLN A 185 -11.59 16.90 5.11
N ILE A 186 -11.22 16.21 4.03
CA ILE A 186 -9.81 15.98 3.67
C ILE A 186 -9.09 17.30 3.36
N LYS A 187 -9.76 18.20 2.64
CA LYS A 187 -9.21 19.53 2.34
C LYS A 187 -8.92 20.33 3.62
N GLU A 188 -9.80 20.29 4.61
CA GLU A 188 -9.56 20.91 5.92
C GLU A 188 -8.36 20.32 6.64
N MET A 189 -8.15 19.01 6.55
CA MET A 189 -7.00 18.34 7.15
C MET A 189 -5.69 18.63 6.41
N ALA A 190 -5.75 18.97 5.14
CA ALA A 190 -4.62 19.38 4.29
C ALA A 190 -3.46 18.35 4.27
N PRO A 191 -3.68 17.12 3.79
CA PRO A 191 -2.61 16.15 3.61
C PRO A 191 -1.58 16.62 2.56
N ASP A 192 -0.39 16.06 2.58
CA ASP A 192 0.66 16.38 1.62
C ASP A 192 0.49 15.61 0.31
N SER A 193 -0.22 14.50 0.36
CA SER A 193 -0.62 13.72 -0.81
C SER A 193 -1.96 13.03 -0.58
N LEU A 194 -2.64 12.74 -1.68
CA LEU A 194 -3.93 12.08 -1.71
C LEU A 194 -3.91 11.00 -2.78
N THR A 195 -4.33 9.80 -2.44
CA THR A 195 -4.55 8.74 -3.41
C THR A 195 -6.04 8.45 -3.49
N VAL A 196 -6.59 8.44 -4.69
CA VAL A 196 -7.99 8.10 -4.93
C VAL A 196 -8.05 6.81 -5.73
N HIS A 197 -8.59 5.78 -5.10
CA HIS A 197 -8.82 4.47 -5.71
C HIS A 197 -10.26 4.37 -6.21
N ALA A 198 -10.42 3.92 -7.44
CA ALA A 198 -11.74 3.52 -7.94
C ALA A 198 -12.03 2.07 -7.57
N LEU A 199 -13.13 1.81 -6.88
CA LEU A 199 -13.56 0.45 -6.62
C LEU A 199 -13.93 -0.24 -7.92
N ALA A 200 -13.39 -1.44 -8.18
CA ALA A 200 -13.68 -2.19 -9.40
C ALA A 200 -15.19 -2.39 -9.61
N MET A 201 -15.70 -2.04 -10.79
CA MET A 201 -17.14 -2.07 -11.12
C MET A 201 -17.84 -3.37 -10.71
N LYS A 202 -17.25 -4.53 -11.04
CA LYS A 202 -17.79 -5.83 -10.65
C LYS A 202 -17.88 -6.04 -9.15
N ARG A 203 -16.94 -5.46 -8.38
CA ARG A 203 -16.93 -5.54 -6.93
C ARG A 203 -17.92 -4.55 -6.33
N ALA A 204 -17.99 -3.32 -6.86
CA ALA A 204 -18.97 -2.33 -6.44
C ALA A 204 -20.40 -2.82 -6.67
N SER A 205 -20.69 -3.38 -7.85
CA SER A 205 -21.98 -3.97 -8.19
C SER A 205 -22.33 -5.14 -7.27
N ARG A 206 -21.39 -6.07 -7.03
CA ARG A 206 -21.62 -7.22 -6.13
C ARG A 206 -21.91 -6.78 -4.69
N LEU A 207 -21.14 -5.84 -4.16
CA LEU A 207 -21.33 -5.31 -2.80
C LEU A 207 -22.66 -4.57 -2.66
N SER A 208 -23.07 -3.83 -3.69
CA SER A 208 -24.36 -3.15 -3.73
C SER A 208 -25.53 -4.14 -3.74
N GLN A 209 -25.41 -5.23 -4.50
CA GLN A 209 -26.43 -6.29 -4.59
C GLN A 209 -26.55 -7.10 -3.30
N GLU A 210 -25.43 -7.48 -2.68
CA GLU A 210 -25.41 -8.18 -1.39
C GLU A 210 -26.10 -7.36 -0.29
N GLN A 211 -25.96 -6.02 -0.32
CA GLN A 211 -26.65 -5.14 0.62
C GLN A 211 -28.17 -5.02 0.41
N ARG A 212 -28.61 -5.08 -0.85
CA ARG A 212 -30.02 -4.86 -1.21
C ARG A 212 -30.82 -6.15 -1.35
N GLY A 213 -30.16 -7.31 -1.45
CA GLY A 213 -30.82 -8.60 -1.66
C GLY A 213 -31.56 -8.72 -3.01
N GLN A 214 -31.15 -7.96 -4.03
CA GLN A 214 -31.82 -7.85 -5.33
C GLN A 214 -31.06 -8.55 -6.46
N GLU A 215 -31.80 -9.01 -7.49
CA GLU A 215 -31.28 -9.55 -8.74
C GLU A 215 -30.59 -8.47 -9.62
N ARG A 216 -29.75 -8.93 -10.56
CA ARG A 216 -29.01 -8.05 -11.50
C ARG A 216 -29.93 -7.14 -12.30
N ASP A 217 -29.67 -5.83 -12.22
CA ASP A 217 -30.26 -4.80 -13.06
C ASP A 217 -29.15 -4.19 -13.95
N GLU A 218 -29.27 -4.33 -15.28
CA GLU A 218 -28.30 -3.79 -16.25
C GLU A 218 -28.19 -2.25 -16.15
N ASN A 219 -29.25 -1.59 -15.76
CA ASN A 219 -29.25 -0.14 -15.54
C ASN A 219 -28.48 0.27 -14.25
N GLU A 220 -28.27 -0.63 -13.33
CA GLU A 220 -27.53 -0.36 -12.09
C GLU A 220 -26.03 -0.23 -12.37
N GLU A 221 -25.46 -1.05 -13.24
CA GLU A 221 -24.04 -0.93 -13.62
C GLU A 221 -23.74 0.43 -14.28
N ALA A 222 -24.64 0.90 -15.15
CA ALA A 222 -24.50 2.19 -15.79
C ALA A 222 -24.58 3.35 -14.75
N ARG A 223 -25.49 3.24 -13.78
CA ARG A 223 -25.62 4.24 -12.70
C ARG A 223 -24.38 4.26 -11.80
N ILE A 224 -23.87 3.10 -11.42
CA ILE A 224 -22.63 2.99 -10.62
C ILE A 224 -21.46 3.61 -11.39
N ALA A 225 -21.34 3.34 -12.70
CA ALA A 225 -20.29 3.92 -13.54
C ALA A 225 -20.38 5.44 -13.61
N ALA A 226 -21.57 6.00 -13.79
CA ALA A 226 -21.79 7.45 -13.84
C ALA A 226 -21.43 8.11 -12.50
N THR A 227 -21.88 7.56 -11.38
CA THR A 227 -21.56 8.06 -10.04
C THR A 227 -20.06 7.99 -9.74
N LEU A 228 -19.43 6.89 -10.14
CA LEU A 228 -17.99 6.70 -9.94
C LEU A 228 -17.17 7.71 -10.76
N SER A 229 -17.58 7.98 -12.01
CA SER A 229 -16.97 8.99 -12.86
C SER A 229 -17.07 10.38 -12.24
N GLU A 230 -18.25 10.76 -11.74
CA GLU A 230 -18.48 12.01 -11.04
C GLU A 230 -17.61 12.15 -9.78
N MET A 231 -17.49 11.09 -8.97
CA MET A 231 -16.64 11.07 -7.79
C MET A 231 -15.16 11.28 -8.12
N ILE A 232 -14.67 10.66 -9.21
CA ILE A 232 -13.27 10.78 -9.65
C ILE A 232 -12.98 12.19 -10.18
N GLU A 233 -13.87 12.77 -10.97
CA GLU A 233 -13.73 14.14 -11.44
C GLU A 233 -13.72 15.13 -10.28
N MET A 234 -14.63 14.96 -9.33
CA MET A 234 -14.70 15.77 -8.11
C MET A 234 -13.40 15.68 -7.30
N ALA A 235 -12.85 14.47 -7.13
CA ALA A 235 -11.58 14.28 -6.44
C ALA A 235 -10.41 15.02 -7.14
N SER A 236 -10.38 15.03 -8.47
CA SER A 236 -9.41 15.81 -9.25
C SER A 236 -9.52 17.31 -9.00
N ASP A 237 -10.74 17.83 -8.94
CA ASP A 237 -10.97 19.25 -8.71
C ASP A 237 -10.60 19.66 -7.28
N TYR A 238 -10.91 18.84 -6.28
CA TYR A 238 -10.47 19.08 -4.91
C TYR A 238 -8.95 18.98 -4.76
N ALA A 239 -8.29 18.04 -5.45
CA ALA A 239 -6.84 17.96 -5.46
C ALA A 239 -6.21 19.27 -5.97
N LYS A 240 -6.74 19.85 -7.05
CA LYS A 240 -6.30 21.16 -7.55
C LYS A 240 -6.51 22.27 -6.52
N GLN A 241 -7.64 22.29 -5.82
CA GLN A 241 -7.90 23.27 -4.76
C GLN A 241 -6.92 23.14 -3.57
N MET A 242 -6.42 21.94 -3.32
CA MET A 242 -5.39 21.65 -2.30
C MET A 242 -3.96 21.86 -2.82
N GLU A 243 -3.79 22.34 -4.06
CA GLU A 243 -2.49 22.48 -4.72
C GLU A 243 -1.72 21.14 -4.82
N LEU A 244 -2.46 20.05 -5.00
CA LEU A 244 -1.91 18.71 -5.24
C LEU A 244 -1.94 18.42 -6.74
N GLU A 245 -0.79 17.99 -7.27
CA GLU A 245 -0.64 17.62 -8.67
C GLU A 245 -0.66 16.11 -8.85
N PRO A 246 -1.25 15.58 -9.95
CA PRO A 246 -1.18 14.15 -10.23
C PRO A 246 0.25 13.75 -10.53
N TYR A 247 0.74 12.69 -9.88
CA TYR A 247 2.10 12.20 -10.07
C TYR A 247 2.20 10.75 -10.49
N TYR A 248 1.15 9.96 -10.30
CA TYR A 248 1.01 8.63 -10.91
C TYR A 248 -0.43 8.31 -11.22
N LEU A 249 -0.59 7.41 -12.19
CA LEU A 249 -1.87 6.94 -12.66
C LEU A 249 -1.77 5.42 -12.87
N TYR A 250 -2.64 4.66 -12.19
CA TYR A 250 -2.71 3.22 -12.36
C TYR A 250 -4.06 2.80 -12.94
N ARG A 251 -4.03 2.29 -14.17
CA ARG A 251 -5.21 1.74 -14.83
C ARG A 251 -5.35 0.25 -14.49
N GLN A 252 -6.48 -0.10 -13.90
CA GLN A 252 -6.78 -1.50 -13.62
C GLN A 252 -7.02 -2.27 -14.92
N LYS A 253 -6.25 -3.34 -15.16
CA LYS A 253 -6.43 -4.21 -16.33
C LYS A 253 -7.75 -5.00 -16.21
N ASN A 254 -8.48 -5.13 -17.33
CA ASN A 254 -9.72 -5.92 -17.45
C ASN A 254 -10.95 -5.43 -16.69
N ILE A 255 -11.11 -4.13 -16.49
CA ILE A 255 -12.31 -3.56 -15.90
C ILE A 255 -13.04 -2.69 -16.92
N ALA A 256 -14.33 -2.99 -17.12
CA ALA A 256 -15.21 -2.13 -17.91
C ALA A 256 -15.33 -0.75 -17.21
N GLY A 257 -15.09 0.32 -17.96
CA GLY A 257 -15.22 1.69 -17.46
C GLY A 257 -13.94 2.50 -17.37
N ASN A 258 -12.75 1.91 -17.62
CA ASN A 258 -11.46 2.64 -17.64
C ASN A 258 -11.18 3.50 -16.40
N PHE A 259 -11.63 3.10 -15.22
CA PHE A 259 -11.39 3.83 -13.99
C PHE A 259 -9.96 3.64 -13.52
N GLU A 260 -9.36 4.71 -13.06
CA GLU A 260 -7.95 4.80 -12.72
C GLU A 260 -7.78 5.13 -11.25
N ASN A 261 -6.73 4.59 -10.66
CA ASN A 261 -6.26 5.03 -9.35
C ASN A 261 -5.26 6.15 -9.58
N VAL A 262 -5.46 7.29 -8.96
CA VAL A 262 -4.62 8.47 -9.16
C VAL A 262 -3.99 8.89 -7.85
N GLY A 263 -2.67 9.11 -7.87
CA GLY A 263 -1.94 9.74 -6.78
C GLY A 263 -1.72 11.21 -7.07
N TYR A 264 -2.10 12.05 -6.11
CA TYR A 264 -1.89 13.50 -6.14
C TYR A 264 -0.95 13.89 -4.99
N ALA A 265 -0.02 14.79 -5.22
CA ALA A 265 0.91 15.24 -4.19
C ALA A 265 1.27 16.72 -4.36
N LYS A 266 1.66 17.36 -3.26
CA LYS A 266 2.42 18.61 -3.33
C LYS A 266 3.74 18.38 -4.06
N VAL A 267 4.27 19.42 -4.68
CA VAL A 267 5.63 19.40 -5.20
C VAL A 267 6.57 18.96 -4.08
N ASP A 268 7.50 18.05 -4.35
CA ASP A 268 8.45 17.45 -3.41
C ASP A 268 7.87 16.45 -2.38
N LYS A 269 6.57 16.15 -2.45
CA LYS A 269 5.92 15.17 -1.55
C LYS A 269 5.37 13.93 -2.27
N ALA A 270 5.65 13.79 -3.55
CA ALA A 270 5.28 12.62 -4.34
C ALA A 270 5.96 11.35 -3.79
N GLY A 271 5.22 10.25 -3.73
CA GLY A 271 5.76 8.96 -3.30
C GLY A 271 6.69 8.36 -4.35
N ILE A 272 7.98 8.36 -4.10
CA ILE A 272 9.01 7.86 -5.02
C ILE A 272 8.81 6.37 -5.28
N TYR A 273 8.58 5.57 -4.25
CA TYR A 273 8.29 4.15 -4.39
C TYR A 273 7.09 3.89 -5.32
N ASN A 274 6.02 4.70 -5.20
CA ASN A 274 4.84 4.57 -6.06
C ASN A 274 5.18 4.85 -7.53
N ILE A 275 6.00 5.85 -7.79
CA ILE A 275 6.48 6.15 -9.16
C ILE A 275 7.29 4.98 -9.71
N LEU A 276 8.25 4.47 -8.94
CA LEU A 276 9.13 3.39 -9.37
C LEU A 276 8.38 2.08 -9.68
N ILE A 277 7.38 1.74 -8.87
CA ILE A 277 6.56 0.54 -9.10
C ILE A 277 5.67 0.67 -10.34
N MET A 278 5.17 1.89 -10.63
CA MET A 278 4.30 2.13 -11.79
C MET A 278 5.08 2.20 -13.10
N GLU A 279 6.26 2.79 -13.09
CA GLU A 279 7.10 2.90 -14.27
C GLU A 279 7.79 1.60 -14.67
N GLU A 280 7.86 0.62 -13.76
CA GLU A 280 8.52 -0.69 -13.96
C GLU A 280 9.97 -0.57 -14.49
N LYS A 281 10.68 0.50 -14.11
CA LYS A 281 12.06 0.78 -14.54
C LYS A 281 13.13 0.35 -13.56
N GLN A 282 12.73 0.05 -12.31
CA GLN A 282 13.63 -0.37 -11.26
C GLN A 282 13.13 -1.67 -10.62
N SER A 283 14.04 -2.52 -10.21
CA SER A 283 13.73 -3.75 -9.50
C SER A 283 13.17 -3.45 -8.10
N ILE A 284 12.20 -4.24 -7.68
CA ILE A 284 11.62 -4.19 -6.35
C ILE A 284 11.84 -5.54 -5.69
N VAL A 285 12.64 -5.55 -4.64
CA VAL A 285 12.84 -6.75 -3.84
C VAL A 285 11.85 -6.71 -2.68
N ALA A 286 11.05 -7.76 -2.55
CA ALA A 286 9.98 -7.81 -1.58
C ALA A 286 10.17 -8.97 -0.61
N VAL A 287 9.93 -8.73 0.67
CA VAL A 287 9.99 -9.71 1.76
C VAL A 287 8.64 -9.78 2.48
N GLY A 288 8.34 -10.92 3.06
CA GLY A 288 7.10 -11.16 3.79
C GLY A 288 6.10 -12.03 3.04
N ALA A 289 5.09 -12.52 3.75
CA ALA A 289 4.03 -13.35 3.19
C ALA A 289 3.26 -12.60 2.09
N GLY A 290 3.06 -13.26 0.95
CA GLY A 290 2.36 -12.72 -0.20
C GLY A 290 3.08 -11.60 -0.95
N ALA A 291 4.32 -11.28 -0.57
CA ALA A 291 5.12 -10.26 -1.24
C ALA A 291 5.66 -10.75 -2.59
N THR A 292 5.69 -9.86 -3.57
CA THR A 292 6.16 -10.16 -4.93
C THR A 292 7.43 -9.36 -5.24
N THR A 293 8.54 -10.08 -5.43
CA THR A 293 9.77 -9.51 -5.97
C THR A 293 9.64 -9.37 -7.47
N LYS A 294 10.02 -8.22 -8.01
CA LYS A 294 10.04 -7.90 -9.43
C LYS A 294 11.45 -7.48 -9.84
N VAL A 295 12.06 -8.21 -10.74
CA VAL A 295 13.40 -7.89 -11.28
C VAL A 295 13.26 -7.39 -12.70
N VAL A 296 13.74 -6.18 -12.94
CA VAL A 296 13.83 -5.61 -14.29
C VAL A 296 15.02 -6.24 -15.00
N VAL A 297 14.75 -6.88 -16.12
CA VAL A 297 15.79 -7.54 -16.93
C VAL A 297 16.49 -6.51 -17.81
N PRO A 298 17.83 -6.42 -17.81
CA PRO A 298 18.57 -5.59 -18.74
C PRO A 298 18.24 -5.94 -20.20
N LYS A 299 18.23 -4.95 -21.07
CA LYS A 299 17.87 -5.14 -22.50
C LYS A 299 18.72 -6.19 -23.21
N GLU A 300 19.95 -6.32 -22.77
CA GLU A 300 20.95 -7.26 -23.31
C GLU A 300 20.70 -8.72 -22.87
N SER A 301 19.92 -8.91 -21.80
CA SER A 301 19.67 -10.21 -21.15
C SER A 301 18.21 -10.63 -21.23
N VAL A 302 17.47 -10.17 -22.23
CA VAL A 302 16.03 -10.44 -22.38
C VAL A 302 15.74 -11.94 -22.43
N VAL A 303 14.91 -12.42 -21.51
CA VAL A 303 14.45 -13.80 -21.46
C VAL A 303 13.17 -13.93 -22.29
N ILE A 304 13.13 -14.94 -23.16
CA ILE A 304 11.92 -15.25 -23.93
C ILE A 304 10.97 -16.10 -23.09
N ASP A 305 9.73 -15.68 -22.98
CA ASP A 305 8.69 -16.48 -22.34
C ASP A 305 8.39 -17.74 -23.15
N GLU A 306 8.66 -18.92 -22.61
CA GLU A 306 8.49 -20.19 -23.29
C GLU A 306 7.02 -20.48 -23.72
N LYS A 307 6.04 -19.88 -23.03
CA LYS A 307 4.62 -20.09 -23.31
C LYS A 307 4.06 -19.13 -24.36
N THR A 308 4.55 -17.91 -24.38
CA THR A 308 4.02 -16.85 -25.26
C THR A 308 4.95 -16.48 -26.40
N GLY A 309 6.23 -16.88 -26.36
CA GLY A 309 7.25 -16.49 -27.32
C GLY A 309 7.67 -15.00 -27.26
N ASN A 310 7.13 -14.27 -26.27
CA ASN A 310 7.39 -12.83 -26.13
C ASN A 310 8.57 -12.56 -25.20
N PRO A 311 9.30 -11.46 -25.42
CA PRO A 311 10.36 -11.06 -24.50
C PRO A 311 9.80 -10.66 -23.13
N LYS A 312 10.40 -11.19 -22.07
CA LYS A 312 10.12 -10.81 -20.68
C LYS A 312 11.08 -9.71 -20.26
N TRP A 313 10.53 -8.55 -19.98
CA TRP A 313 11.24 -7.39 -19.44
C TRP A 313 11.33 -7.41 -17.91
N MET A 314 10.54 -8.27 -17.28
CA MET A 314 10.43 -8.36 -15.83
C MET A 314 10.24 -9.81 -15.40
N LEU A 315 11.06 -10.26 -14.47
CA LEU A 315 10.93 -11.54 -13.79
C LEU A 315 10.25 -11.33 -12.44
N ARG A 316 9.53 -12.34 -11.95
CA ARG A 316 8.78 -12.27 -10.69
C ARG A 316 8.98 -13.52 -9.85
N ALA A 317 9.13 -13.32 -8.54
CA ALA A 317 9.04 -14.37 -7.54
C ALA A 317 8.05 -13.96 -6.46
N GLU A 318 7.11 -14.83 -6.16
CA GLU A 318 6.08 -14.58 -5.14
C GLU A 318 6.32 -15.45 -3.93
N ASN A 319 6.28 -14.85 -2.75
CA ASN A 319 6.21 -15.58 -1.50
C ASN A 319 4.79 -16.14 -1.31
N VAL A 320 4.68 -17.25 -0.61
CA VAL A 320 3.37 -17.81 -0.24
C VAL A 320 2.58 -16.82 0.58
N ARG A 321 1.25 -16.78 0.39
CA ARG A 321 0.38 -15.80 1.05
C ARG A 321 0.03 -16.19 2.47
N ASP A 322 -0.15 -17.48 2.72
CA ASP A 322 -0.51 -18.00 4.04
C ASP A 322 0.62 -17.80 5.05
N ILE A 323 0.30 -17.26 6.22
CA ILE A 323 1.27 -16.90 7.26
C ILE A 323 1.98 -18.14 7.79
N GLU A 324 1.26 -19.22 8.09
CA GLU A 324 1.86 -20.45 8.62
C GLU A 324 2.75 -21.12 7.58
N GLN A 325 2.33 -21.12 6.31
CA GLN A 325 3.14 -21.63 5.21
C GLN A 325 4.39 -20.77 4.98
N TYR A 326 4.30 -19.45 5.09
CA TYR A 326 5.46 -18.57 5.00
C TYR A 326 6.48 -18.87 6.09
N ILE A 327 6.03 -18.97 7.34
CA ILE A 327 6.89 -19.28 8.48
C ILE A 327 7.56 -20.67 8.30
N ARG A 328 6.78 -21.67 7.97
CA ARG A 328 7.26 -23.04 7.81
C ARG A 328 8.22 -23.22 6.64
N ARG A 329 8.03 -22.45 5.58
CA ARG A 329 8.78 -22.59 4.32
C ARG A 329 9.70 -21.39 4.06
N ILE A 330 10.17 -20.73 5.11
CA ILE A 330 11.01 -19.54 4.95
C ILE A 330 12.27 -19.81 4.14
N ASP A 331 12.93 -20.95 4.35
CA ASP A 331 14.13 -21.35 3.61
C ASP A 331 13.85 -21.47 2.10
N GLU A 332 12.70 -22.02 1.72
CA GLU A 332 12.26 -22.10 0.31
C GLU A 332 11.99 -20.72 -0.27
N MET A 333 11.39 -19.79 0.49
CA MET A 333 11.16 -18.41 0.02
C MET A 333 12.49 -17.70 -0.24
N ILE A 334 13.46 -17.90 0.63
CA ILE A 334 14.82 -17.36 0.49
C ILE A 334 15.52 -17.96 -0.73
N GLU A 335 15.45 -19.26 -0.92
CA GLU A 335 16.09 -19.96 -2.05
C GLU A 335 15.52 -19.48 -3.39
N ARG A 336 14.20 -19.47 -3.55
CA ARG A 336 13.50 -18.96 -4.78
C ARG A 336 13.91 -17.54 -5.12
N LYS A 337 14.02 -16.69 -4.13
CA LYS A 337 14.44 -15.31 -4.31
C LYS A 337 15.90 -15.22 -4.69
N GLY A 338 16.76 -16.04 -4.09
CA GLY A 338 18.17 -16.16 -4.43
C GLY A 338 18.36 -16.54 -5.90
N GLU A 339 17.65 -17.55 -6.39
CA GLU A 339 17.66 -17.93 -7.80
C GLU A 339 17.27 -16.78 -8.73
N LEU A 340 16.25 -15.99 -8.37
CA LEU A 340 15.80 -14.86 -9.18
C LEU A 340 16.81 -13.70 -9.19
N LEU A 341 17.38 -13.37 -8.03
CA LEU A 341 18.28 -12.21 -7.87
C LEU A 341 19.70 -12.47 -8.35
N TRP A 342 20.08 -13.75 -8.55
CA TRP A 342 21.39 -14.13 -9.05
C TRP A 342 21.58 -13.86 -10.55
N HIS A 343 20.48 -13.67 -11.29
CA HIS A 343 20.48 -13.36 -12.73
C HIS A 343 20.47 -11.85 -12.96
#